data_5733ab5b2041b714ea869ca4a9fbaf3e
#
_entry.id   5733ab5b2041b714ea869ca4a9fbaf3e
#
_cell.length_a   1.000
_cell.length_b   1.000
_cell.length_c   1.000
_cell.angle_alpha   90.00
_cell.angle_beta   90.00
_cell.angle_gamma   90.00
#
_symmetry.space_group_name_H-M   'P 1'
#
loop_
_entity.id
_entity.type
_entity.pdbx_description
1 polymer ?
#
loop_
_entity_poly.entity_id
_entity_poly.type
_entity_poly.pdbx_seq_one_letter_code
_entity_poly.pdbx_strand_id
1 'polypeptide(L)'
;MINKYILFVLVTLILTACSSQAPRHVTTPPPTTTQGPDLTGVGGVTPQFEPPSRIGNKDYVVFGQPYKVWNGVDHYSEEGTASWYGPGFHGLYTSNGELYDQEGVSAAHKNLPLPSYLKVTNLDNGKAIVVRVNDRGPFHGD
;
A
#
# COMPACT_ATOMS: atom_id res chain seq x y z
N MET A 1 -14.51 11.54 -76.29
CA MET A 1 -13.28 11.37 -75.49
C MET A 1 -13.54 12.07 -74.10
N ILE A 2 -13.88 11.29 -73.07
CA ILE A 2 -14.28 11.83 -71.78
C ILE A 2 -13.17 11.41 -70.81
N ASN A 3 -12.48 12.42 -70.29
CA ASN A 3 -11.42 12.29 -69.35
C ASN A 3 -12.02 12.20 -67.95
N LYS A 4 -11.91 11.03 -67.26
CA LYS A 4 -12.37 10.84 -65.85
C LYS A 4 -11.21 11.08 -64.94
N TYR A 5 -11.20 12.22 -64.28
CA TYR A 5 -10.36 12.43 -63.11
C TYR A 5 -10.97 11.74 -61.89
N ILE A 6 -10.32 10.69 -61.41
CA ILE A 6 -10.66 10.04 -60.15
C ILE A 6 -9.97 10.82 -59.04
N LEU A 7 -10.77 11.54 -58.25
CA LEU A 7 -10.33 12.23 -57.04
C LEU A 7 -10.24 11.21 -55.92
N PHE A 8 -9.03 10.79 -55.56
CA PHE A 8 -8.80 10.02 -54.34
C PHE A 8 -8.87 10.95 -53.14
N VAL A 9 -9.98 10.89 -52.38
CA VAL A 9 -10.08 11.50 -51.06
C VAL A 9 -9.48 10.53 -50.07
N LEU A 10 -8.26 10.84 -49.62
CA LEU A 10 -7.59 10.10 -48.53
C LEU A 10 -8.19 10.55 -47.19
N VAL A 11 -9.14 9.78 -46.67
CA VAL A 11 -9.66 9.99 -45.32
C VAL A 11 -8.66 9.42 -44.32
N THR A 12 -7.81 10.28 -43.76
CA THR A 12 -6.95 9.93 -42.62
C THR A 12 -7.79 9.84 -41.36
N LEU A 13 -8.11 8.62 -40.94
CA LEU A 13 -8.77 8.34 -39.69
C LEU A 13 -7.74 8.52 -38.54
N ILE A 14 -7.79 9.66 -37.85
CA ILE A 14 -6.98 9.91 -36.67
C ILE A 14 -7.65 9.15 -35.50
N LEU A 15 -7.14 7.96 -35.20
CA LEU A 15 -7.47 7.23 -33.97
C LEU A 15 -6.79 7.94 -32.79
N THR A 16 -7.50 8.83 -32.12
CA THR A 16 -7.12 9.32 -30.80
C THR A 16 -7.30 8.18 -29.80
N ALA A 17 -6.23 7.43 -29.56
CA ALA A 17 -6.16 6.49 -28.46
C ALA A 17 -6.14 7.28 -27.16
N CYS A 18 -7.28 7.38 -26.47
CA CYS A 18 -7.32 7.76 -25.06
C CYS A 18 -6.64 6.65 -24.27
N SER A 19 -5.35 6.81 -24.01
CA SER A 19 -4.64 6.00 -23.04
C SER A 19 -5.10 6.42 -21.65
N SER A 20 -6.07 5.70 -21.09
CA SER A 20 -6.37 5.76 -19.67
C SER A 20 -5.19 5.12 -18.93
N GLN A 21 -4.27 5.96 -18.47
CA GLN A 21 -3.23 5.50 -17.57
C GLN A 21 -3.92 5.11 -16.26
N ALA A 22 -3.95 3.82 -15.97
CA ALA A 22 -4.26 3.34 -14.63
C ALA A 22 -3.31 4.01 -13.62
N PRO A 23 -3.79 4.37 -12.42
CA PRO A 23 -2.94 4.96 -11.40
C PRO A 23 -1.74 4.05 -11.17
N ARG A 24 -0.54 4.58 -11.42
CA ARG A 24 0.70 3.84 -11.17
C ARG A 24 0.84 3.71 -9.66
N HIS A 25 0.61 2.52 -9.17
CA HIS A 25 1.00 2.18 -7.80
C HIS A 25 2.49 2.50 -7.64
N VAL A 26 2.80 3.43 -6.75
CA VAL A 26 4.18 3.77 -6.42
C VAL A 26 4.81 2.53 -5.79
N THR A 27 5.58 1.79 -6.55
CA THR A 27 6.26 0.57 -6.12
C THR A 27 7.64 0.84 -5.51
N THR A 28 8.02 2.11 -5.40
CA THR A 28 9.32 2.54 -4.89
C THR A 28 9.20 2.93 -3.42
N PRO A 29 10.05 2.42 -2.52
CA PRO A 29 10.06 2.87 -1.14
C PRO A 29 10.38 4.37 -1.07
N PRO A 30 9.80 5.10 -0.10
CA PRO A 30 10.11 6.52 0.11
C PRO A 30 11.58 6.72 0.47
N PRO A 31 12.14 7.93 0.28
CA PRO A 31 13.53 8.22 0.62
C PRO A 31 13.79 8.01 2.11
N THR A 32 14.91 7.38 2.41
CA THR A 32 15.38 7.13 3.78
C THR A 32 15.79 8.44 4.43
N THR A 33 15.22 8.77 5.57
CA THR A 33 15.71 9.83 6.48
C THR A 33 16.23 9.19 7.76
N THR A 34 17.26 9.80 8.33
CA THR A 34 18.01 9.25 9.50
C THR A 34 17.29 9.44 10.84
N GLN A 35 16.22 10.23 10.88
CA GLN A 35 15.52 10.54 12.14
C GLN A 35 14.10 9.96 12.09
N GLY A 36 13.82 9.05 13.00
CA GLY A 36 12.49 8.49 13.20
C GLY A 36 11.47 9.52 13.70
N PRO A 37 10.17 9.18 13.69
CA PRO A 37 9.13 10.07 14.17
C PRO A 37 9.26 10.31 15.67
N ASP A 38 8.93 11.54 16.13
CA ASP A 38 8.76 11.80 17.56
C ASP A 38 7.55 11.06 18.10
N LEU A 39 7.77 10.19 19.07
CA LEU A 39 6.74 9.37 19.72
C LEU A 39 6.40 9.86 21.15
N THR A 40 6.91 11.02 21.57
CA THR A 40 6.63 11.56 22.90
C THR A 40 5.14 11.76 23.13
N GLY A 41 4.58 11.10 24.13
CA GLY A 41 3.16 11.19 24.49
C GLY A 41 2.20 10.51 23.51
N VAL A 42 2.69 9.75 22.54
CA VAL A 42 1.85 8.97 21.63
C VAL A 42 1.51 7.63 22.28
N GLY A 43 0.19 7.32 22.35
CA GLY A 43 -0.29 6.02 22.85
C GLY A 43 -0.09 4.88 21.84
N GLY A 44 -0.51 3.69 22.25
CA GLY A 44 -0.44 2.50 21.39
C GLY A 44 0.60 1.49 21.87
N VAL A 45 1.21 0.75 20.93
CA VAL A 45 2.24 -0.22 21.27
C VAL A 45 3.61 0.44 21.37
N THR A 46 4.45 -0.06 22.27
CA THR A 46 5.86 0.37 22.35
C THR A 46 6.67 -0.34 21.28
N PRO A 47 7.33 0.38 20.34
CA PRO A 47 8.20 -0.24 19.34
C PRO A 47 9.32 -1.07 20.01
N GLN A 48 9.56 -2.24 19.44
CA GLN A 48 10.61 -3.15 19.88
C GLN A 48 11.41 -3.64 18.66
N PHE A 49 12.66 -4.02 18.89
CA PHE A 49 13.42 -4.70 17.85
C PHE A 49 12.88 -6.13 17.69
N GLU A 50 12.44 -6.47 16.50
CA GLU A 50 11.96 -7.79 16.14
C GLU A 50 12.65 -8.29 14.88
N PRO A 51 12.96 -9.59 14.79
CA PRO A 51 13.51 -10.14 13.56
C PRO A 51 12.48 -10.06 12.43
N PRO A 52 12.93 -9.80 11.19
CA PRO A 52 12.05 -9.79 10.03
C PRO A 52 11.30 -11.12 9.84
N SER A 53 10.04 -11.03 9.44
CA SER A 53 9.21 -12.20 9.15
C SER A 53 9.83 -13.07 8.05
N ARG A 54 9.91 -14.36 8.29
CA ARG A 54 10.40 -15.33 7.30
C ARG A 54 9.37 -15.63 6.23
N ILE A 55 8.08 -15.45 6.52
CA ILE A 55 6.97 -15.81 5.64
C ILE A 55 6.32 -14.57 5.01
N GLY A 56 6.13 -13.50 5.78
CA GLY A 56 5.43 -12.29 5.37
C GLY A 56 6.22 -11.30 4.51
N ASN A 57 7.55 -11.49 4.33
CA ASN A 57 8.43 -10.54 3.65
C ASN A 57 8.88 -10.98 2.24
N LYS A 58 8.06 -11.77 1.57
CA LYS A 58 8.24 -12.13 0.15
C LYS A 58 7.27 -11.35 -0.70
N ASP A 59 7.65 -11.03 -1.94
CA ASP A 59 6.73 -10.51 -2.94
C ASP A 59 5.56 -11.48 -3.13
N TYR A 60 4.37 -10.98 -3.37
CA TYR A 60 3.16 -11.79 -3.39
C TYR A 60 2.14 -11.28 -4.42
N VAL A 61 1.13 -12.07 -4.71
CA VAL A 61 0.04 -11.75 -5.65
C VAL A 61 -1.30 -11.95 -4.97
N VAL A 62 -2.18 -10.96 -5.05
CA VAL A 62 -3.57 -11.05 -4.57
C VAL A 62 -4.50 -10.60 -5.70
N PHE A 63 -5.51 -11.40 -6.02
CA PHE A 63 -6.45 -11.15 -7.13
C PHE A 63 -5.77 -10.83 -8.46
N GLY A 64 -4.63 -11.45 -8.75
CA GLY A 64 -3.84 -11.21 -9.96
C GLY A 64 -2.96 -9.96 -9.93
N GLN A 65 -3.06 -9.14 -8.89
CA GLN A 65 -2.24 -7.94 -8.70
C GLN A 65 -0.94 -8.30 -7.94
N PRO A 66 0.26 -8.02 -8.51
CA PRO A 66 1.52 -8.22 -7.82
C PRO A 66 1.80 -7.11 -6.81
N TYR A 67 2.33 -7.49 -5.66
CA TYR A 67 2.79 -6.60 -4.60
C TYR A 67 4.23 -6.88 -4.25
N LYS A 68 5.03 -5.83 -4.17
CA LYS A 68 6.44 -5.90 -3.83
C LYS A 68 6.65 -5.49 -2.38
N VAL A 69 7.38 -6.31 -1.61
CA VAL A 69 7.77 -5.96 -0.24
C VAL A 69 9.03 -5.10 -0.27
N TRP A 70 8.99 -3.96 0.43
CA TRP A 70 10.12 -3.03 0.49
C TRP A 70 11.09 -3.47 1.59
N ASN A 71 12.19 -4.10 1.19
CA ASN A 71 13.24 -4.47 2.12
C ASN A 71 14.19 -3.30 2.38
N GLY A 72 14.64 -3.14 3.64
CA GLY A 72 15.60 -2.12 4.01
C GLY A 72 15.02 -0.69 4.07
N VAL A 73 13.74 -0.56 4.37
CA VAL A 73 13.10 0.74 4.62
C VAL A 73 13.37 1.16 6.06
N ASP A 74 14.14 2.23 6.24
CA ASP A 74 14.44 2.80 7.55
C ASP A 74 13.45 3.93 7.91
N HIS A 75 12.81 4.51 6.91
CA HIS A 75 11.82 5.58 7.11
C HIS A 75 10.70 5.48 6.08
N TYR A 76 9.47 5.73 6.54
CA TYR A 76 8.27 5.77 5.70
C TYR A 76 7.33 6.86 6.18
N SER A 77 6.76 7.63 5.24
CA SER A 77 5.72 8.61 5.51
C SER A 77 4.80 8.71 4.30
N GLU A 78 3.50 8.57 4.52
CA GLU A 78 2.49 8.65 3.48
C GLU A 78 1.19 9.18 4.07
N GLU A 79 0.42 9.92 3.28
CA GLU A 79 -0.95 10.29 3.59
C GLU A 79 -1.90 9.43 2.77
N GLY A 80 -2.99 8.99 3.39
CA GLY A 80 -3.93 8.11 2.71
C GLY A 80 -5.17 7.82 3.54
N THR A 81 -6.05 7.00 3.01
CA THR A 81 -7.26 6.54 3.70
C THR A 81 -6.96 5.24 4.44
N ALA A 82 -7.33 5.19 5.73
CA ALA A 82 -7.29 3.97 6.51
C ALA A 82 -8.69 3.35 6.60
N SER A 83 -8.73 2.02 6.66
CA SER A 83 -9.94 1.25 6.95
C SER A 83 -9.66 0.24 8.06
N TRP A 84 -10.67 -0.48 8.50
CA TRP A 84 -10.54 -1.50 9.54
C TRP A 84 -10.97 -2.88 9.01
N TYR A 85 -10.49 -3.94 9.64
CA TYR A 85 -10.71 -5.31 9.19
C TYR A 85 -12.16 -5.78 9.23
N GLY A 86 -12.96 -5.29 10.17
CA GLY A 86 -14.28 -5.83 10.45
C GLY A 86 -14.26 -7.14 11.27
N PRO A 87 -15.42 -7.62 11.69
CA PRO A 87 -15.53 -8.68 12.71
C PRO A 87 -15.16 -10.08 12.21
N GLY A 88 -15.00 -10.30 10.91
CA GLY A 88 -14.77 -11.64 10.34
C GLY A 88 -13.34 -12.15 10.39
N PHE A 89 -12.37 -11.37 10.85
CA PHE A 89 -10.95 -11.73 10.79
C PHE A 89 -10.37 -12.17 12.14
N HIS A 90 -11.06 -11.93 13.24
CA HIS A 90 -10.58 -12.33 14.57
C HIS A 90 -10.27 -13.84 14.63
N GLY A 91 -9.08 -14.18 15.12
CA GLY A 91 -8.61 -15.55 15.22
C GLY A 91 -8.07 -16.17 13.92
N LEU A 92 -8.06 -15.44 12.79
CA LEU A 92 -7.38 -15.88 11.58
C LEU A 92 -5.89 -15.53 11.64
N TYR A 93 -5.08 -16.27 10.89
CA TYR A 93 -3.65 -15.98 10.80
C TYR A 93 -3.36 -14.76 9.95
N THR A 94 -2.54 -13.86 10.47
CA THR A 94 -1.96 -12.74 9.72
C THR A 94 -0.84 -13.22 8.80
N SER A 95 -0.42 -12.36 7.87
CA SER A 95 0.71 -12.65 6.97
C SER A 95 2.05 -12.81 7.72
N ASN A 96 2.14 -12.34 8.95
CA ASN A 96 3.27 -12.59 9.85
C ASN A 96 3.21 -13.95 10.57
N GLY A 97 2.08 -14.67 10.45
CA GLY A 97 1.86 -15.98 11.09
C GLY A 97 1.32 -15.89 12.52
N GLU A 98 0.81 -14.77 12.94
CA GLU A 98 0.19 -14.53 14.25
C GLU A 98 -1.33 -14.61 14.14
N LEU A 99 -2.04 -14.95 15.21
CA LEU A 99 -3.49 -14.83 15.23
C LEU A 99 -3.89 -13.36 15.33
N TYR A 100 -4.77 -12.91 14.43
CA TYR A 100 -5.31 -11.57 14.50
C TYR A 100 -6.25 -11.42 15.69
N ASP A 101 -5.96 -10.44 16.52
CA ASP A 101 -6.83 -10.04 17.64
C ASP A 101 -7.46 -8.68 17.30
N GLN A 102 -8.78 -8.65 17.18
CA GLN A 102 -9.51 -7.41 16.86
C GLN A 102 -9.48 -6.38 18.01
N GLU A 103 -9.19 -6.79 19.26
CA GLU A 103 -9.02 -5.89 20.38
C GLU A 103 -7.57 -5.41 20.52
N GLY A 104 -6.66 -5.99 19.74
CA GLY A 104 -5.25 -5.65 19.73
C GLY A 104 -4.95 -4.40 18.88
N VAL A 105 -3.83 -3.74 19.19
CA VAL A 105 -3.35 -2.58 18.44
C VAL A 105 -2.38 -3.05 17.36
N SER A 106 -2.92 -3.43 16.21
CA SER A 106 -2.15 -3.88 15.06
C SER A 106 -2.67 -3.27 13.77
N ALA A 107 -1.91 -3.44 12.67
CA ALA A 107 -2.28 -2.93 11.36
C ALA A 107 -1.80 -3.85 10.23
N ALA A 108 -2.36 -3.66 9.03
CA ALA A 108 -1.87 -4.20 7.79
C ALA A 108 -1.26 -3.13 6.91
N HIS A 109 -0.29 -3.51 6.09
CA HIS A 109 0.26 -2.68 5.03
C HIS A 109 0.69 -3.52 3.83
N LYS A 110 0.49 -2.99 2.63
CA LYS A 110 0.76 -3.73 1.38
C LYS A 110 2.24 -4.04 1.18
N ASN A 111 3.14 -3.12 1.52
CA ASN A 111 4.54 -3.16 1.07
C ASN A 111 5.58 -3.13 2.18
N LEU A 112 5.27 -2.56 3.36
CA LEU A 112 6.26 -2.44 4.45
C LEU A 112 6.78 -3.82 4.91
N PRO A 113 8.02 -3.90 5.39
CA PRO A 113 8.52 -5.12 6.03
C PRO A 113 7.66 -5.51 7.23
N LEU A 114 7.47 -6.80 7.47
CA LEU A 114 6.79 -7.31 8.66
C LEU A 114 7.81 -7.92 9.64
N PRO A 115 7.68 -7.68 10.94
CA PRO A 115 6.87 -6.62 11.50
C PRO A 115 7.51 -5.24 11.34
N SER A 116 6.69 -4.18 11.34
CA SER A 116 7.12 -2.79 11.39
C SER A 116 6.26 -2.01 12.37
N TYR A 117 6.75 -0.86 12.83
CA TYR A 117 5.99 0.03 13.70
C TYR A 117 5.74 1.35 13.00
N LEU A 118 4.50 1.82 13.05
CA LEU A 118 4.06 3.08 12.44
C LEU A 118 3.42 3.98 13.49
N LYS A 119 3.74 5.27 13.44
CA LYS A 119 2.90 6.31 14.04
C LYS A 119 1.82 6.67 13.04
N VAL A 120 0.57 6.37 13.37
CA VAL A 120 -0.60 6.73 12.55
C VAL A 120 -1.24 7.96 13.19
N THR A 121 -1.42 9.02 12.39
CA THR A 121 -2.05 10.27 12.83
C THR A 121 -3.36 10.47 12.07
N ASN A 122 -4.45 10.65 12.78
CA ASN A 122 -5.72 11.07 12.20
C ASN A 122 -5.63 12.57 11.88
N LEU A 123 -5.70 12.92 10.61
CA LEU A 123 -5.54 14.30 10.13
C LEU A 123 -6.73 15.21 10.51
N ASP A 124 -7.92 14.65 10.74
CA ASP A 124 -9.10 15.42 11.09
C ASP A 124 -9.05 15.98 12.53
N ASN A 125 -8.36 15.28 13.44
CA ASN A 125 -8.36 15.63 14.86
C ASN A 125 -6.97 15.64 15.51
N GLY A 126 -5.90 15.35 14.76
CA GLY A 126 -4.52 15.35 15.23
C GLY A 126 -4.16 14.22 16.21
N LYS A 127 -5.08 13.31 16.52
CA LYS A 127 -4.79 12.18 17.42
C LYS A 127 -3.87 11.18 16.73
N ALA A 128 -2.90 10.67 17.47
CA ALA A 128 -1.95 9.71 16.96
C ALA A 128 -1.87 8.46 17.85
N ILE A 129 -1.50 7.33 17.21
CA ILE A 129 -1.28 6.06 17.88
C ILE A 129 -0.11 5.34 17.21
N VAL A 130 0.68 4.61 17.97
CA VAL A 130 1.67 3.68 17.41
C VAL A 130 1.03 2.31 17.23
N VAL A 131 1.11 1.77 16.03
CA VAL A 131 0.59 0.45 15.68
C VAL A 131 1.72 -0.47 15.23
N ARG A 132 1.54 -1.78 15.46
CA ARG A 132 2.44 -2.80 14.94
C ARG A 132 1.84 -3.38 13.65
N VAL A 133 2.55 -3.24 12.55
CA VAL A 133 2.18 -3.82 11.25
C VAL A 133 2.63 -5.27 11.21
N ASN A 134 1.69 -6.19 11.22
CA ASN A 134 1.92 -7.64 11.22
C ASN A 134 1.16 -8.37 10.12
N ASP A 135 0.48 -7.64 9.22
CA ASP A 135 -0.33 -8.25 8.17
C ASP A 135 -0.24 -7.49 6.84
N ARG A 136 -0.79 -8.11 5.77
CA ARG A 136 -0.87 -7.57 4.42
C ARG A 136 -2.29 -7.09 4.08
N GLY A 137 -2.38 -5.96 3.40
CA GLY A 137 -3.62 -5.33 2.96
C GLY A 137 -3.59 -3.81 3.17
N PRO A 138 -4.72 -3.13 2.95
CA PRO A 138 -6.00 -3.63 2.40
C PRO A 138 -5.90 -3.95 0.89
N PHE A 139 -6.76 -4.85 0.41
CA PHE A 139 -6.82 -5.24 -1.01
C PHE A 139 -8.13 -4.86 -1.68
N HIS A 140 -9.07 -4.29 -0.94
CA HIS A 140 -10.36 -3.83 -1.40
C HIS A 140 -10.50 -2.33 -1.09
N GLY A 141 -11.04 -1.57 -2.05
CA GLY A 141 -11.13 -0.12 -1.97
C GLY A 141 -9.84 0.59 -2.39
N ASP A 142 -10.00 1.78 -2.92
CA ASP A 142 -8.90 2.72 -3.23
C ASP A 142 -8.60 3.56 -2.00
#